data_c2ec489346f5679d174cac0770f139f0
#
_entry.id   c2ec489346f5679d174cac0770f139f0
#
_cell.length_a   1.000
_cell.length_b   1.000
_cell.length_c   1.000
_cell.angle_alpha   90.00
_cell.angle_beta   90.00
_cell.angle_gamma   90.00
#
_symmetry.space_group_name_H-M   'P 1'
#
loop_
_entity.id
_entity.type
_entity.pdbx_description
1 polymer ?
#
loop_
_entity_poly.entity_id
_entity_poly.type
_entity_poly.pdbx_seq_one_letter_code
_entity_poly.pdbx_strand_id
1 'polypeptide(L)'
;MLPDPWDYQGVTGSTYQQEIRELEYVSRPLWAIFSLIASGDYDEMLVLPYIERIKYELNLKTKTVFLKPTTKTRQIAVEMAVYGYGLLCCQDKLLNYFSNEEIEYLETWLNSINEIEFPQNNWLLFLLIVNCGLKKNNLRYSQAKIDEAKAKINDLYVGNGWDQDGVASQRDYYIAFGFHFYSMILSKYTDEFDRETVKERCWKFQEDFKYWIDQQGRTLQFGRSLSYRFGHVAFWVGQVVSENYNYELSEVKEIIFRNLNYWHDFLITQNNMITVGCGYPNLLLSEDYNAPGSPAWALKTFVLLTLPGSHSFWQIEAKKRINLNTLSCQVEPGFLIIAGIKHHYALSGFQYSKGHVLQHHAKYGKFCYSTGFGWNLSRDVQGIESYAIDNALALSVKGTEQYVSRGEIQKCVVHKDYLYSKWNYGVVADIETWLVPIDEDYHLRIHRIVTDMELQAYEGAFPVWGWHYKFNQPIVKDKTIILENDGVCSGIRDIFKNRIPVAIKQNPNTNIYDCETNGVACLYGVINKGQTLLGSLVYGDLQGNCPNMMIPLKFEHQLLEFKNKKIYLEEF
;
A
#
# COMPACT_ATOMS: atom_id res chain seq x y z
N MET A 1 9.02 5.85 -19.54
CA MET A 1 8.95 5.74 -18.06
C MET A 1 10.32 5.76 -17.36
N LEU A 2 11.39 5.41 -18.04
CA LEU A 2 12.75 5.56 -17.48
C LEU A 2 13.14 7.05 -17.54
N PRO A 3 13.45 7.69 -16.40
CA PRO A 3 13.91 9.07 -16.36
C PRO A 3 15.35 9.19 -16.89
N ASP A 4 15.71 10.36 -17.40
CA ASP A 4 17.10 10.67 -17.73
C ASP A 4 17.91 10.79 -16.42
N PRO A 5 18.96 9.97 -16.19
CA PRO A 5 19.73 10.00 -14.95
C PRO A 5 20.54 11.30 -14.74
N TRP A 6 20.63 12.17 -15.76
CA TRP A 6 21.31 13.46 -15.71
C TRP A 6 20.37 14.65 -15.49
N ASP A 7 19.06 14.45 -15.68
CA ASP A 7 18.05 15.51 -15.58
C ASP A 7 17.16 15.29 -14.36
N TYR A 8 17.70 15.59 -13.17
CA TYR A 8 16.94 15.49 -11.92
C TYR A 8 15.82 16.54 -11.87
N GLN A 9 14.59 16.09 -11.92
CA GLN A 9 13.39 16.94 -11.92
C GLN A 9 12.32 16.42 -10.95
N GLY A 10 11.42 17.32 -10.59
CA GLY A 10 10.20 17.02 -9.88
C GLY A 10 10.10 17.71 -8.52
N VAL A 11 8.89 17.61 -7.95
CA VAL A 11 8.57 18.13 -6.63
C VAL A 11 8.70 17.03 -5.57
N THR A 12 8.99 17.40 -4.35
CA THR A 12 9.25 16.44 -3.27
C THR A 12 8.37 16.69 -2.05
N GLY A 13 7.94 15.60 -1.40
CA GLY A 13 7.43 15.59 -0.04
C GLY A 13 8.50 15.19 1.00
N SER A 14 9.72 14.81 0.52
CA SER A 14 10.76 14.28 1.42
C SER A 14 11.52 15.37 2.18
N THR A 15 12.00 14.99 3.37
CA THR A 15 12.85 15.84 4.23
C THR A 15 14.35 15.71 3.92
N TYR A 16 14.72 14.88 2.93
CA TYR A 16 16.13 14.63 2.59
C TYR A 16 16.82 15.83 1.93
N GLN A 17 18.15 15.88 2.08
CA GLN A 17 19.01 16.76 1.31
C GLN A 17 18.93 16.43 -0.19
N GLN A 18 19.25 17.40 -1.03
CA GLN A 18 19.12 17.27 -2.48
C GLN A 18 19.94 16.10 -3.03
N GLU A 19 21.17 15.93 -2.55
CA GLU A 19 22.08 14.87 -2.98
C GLU A 19 21.50 13.47 -2.74
N ILE A 20 20.75 13.28 -1.66
CA ILE A 20 20.09 12.01 -1.34
C ILE A 20 18.88 11.79 -2.25
N ARG A 21 18.11 12.84 -2.53
CA ARG A 21 16.98 12.77 -3.47
C ARG A 21 17.44 12.48 -4.89
N GLU A 22 18.56 13.02 -5.29
CA GLU A 22 19.18 12.77 -6.59
C GLU A 22 19.75 11.35 -6.67
N LEU A 23 20.39 10.85 -5.59
CA LEU A 23 20.81 9.45 -5.50
C LEU A 23 19.62 8.50 -5.68
N GLU A 24 18.50 8.77 -5.02
CA GLU A 24 17.27 8.00 -5.18
C GLU A 24 16.77 8.00 -6.64
N TYR A 25 16.78 9.16 -7.27
CA TYR A 25 16.33 9.35 -8.66
C TYR A 25 17.18 8.55 -9.66
N VAL A 26 18.49 8.53 -9.46
CA VAL A 26 19.42 7.74 -10.29
C VAL A 26 19.33 6.24 -10.01
N SER A 27 19.19 5.87 -8.74
CA SER A 27 19.34 4.47 -8.31
C SER A 27 18.10 3.62 -8.55
N ARG A 28 16.90 4.13 -8.33
CA ARG A 28 15.69 3.30 -8.40
C ARG A 28 15.38 2.73 -9.79
N PRO A 29 15.63 3.41 -10.91
CA PRO A 29 15.52 2.81 -12.23
C PRO A 29 16.47 1.63 -12.46
N LEU A 30 17.56 1.54 -11.72
CA LEU A 30 18.56 0.48 -11.86
C LEU A 30 18.01 -0.93 -11.59
N TRP A 31 16.88 -1.07 -10.87
CA TRP A 31 16.19 -2.36 -10.76
C TRP A 31 15.84 -2.94 -12.14
N ALA A 32 15.38 -2.11 -13.06
CA ALA A 32 15.11 -2.52 -14.44
C ALA A 32 16.40 -2.61 -15.27
N ILE A 33 17.29 -1.63 -15.15
CA ILE A 33 18.53 -1.54 -15.94
C ILE A 33 19.45 -2.73 -15.67
N PHE A 34 19.71 -3.07 -14.40
CA PHE A 34 20.54 -4.23 -14.07
C PHE A 34 19.89 -5.54 -14.49
N SER A 35 18.56 -5.61 -14.48
CA SER A 35 17.84 -6.79 -14.99
C SER A 35 18.04 -6.96 -16.50
N LEU A 36 18.05 -5.87 -17.27
CA LEU A 36 18.39 -5.89 -18.70
C LEU A 36 19.84 -6.35 -18.92
N ILE A 37 20.81 -5.81 -18.19
CA ILE A 37 22.21 -6.25 -18.27
C ILE A 37 22.33 -7.74 -17.95
N ALA A 38 21.62 -8.23 -16.93
CA ALA A 38 21.63 -9.63 -16.55
C ALA A 38 21.11 -10.55 -17.68
N SER A 39 20.06 -10.17 -18.39
CA SER A 39 19.53 -10.91 -19.54
C SER A 39 20.55 -11.04 -20.68
N GLY A 40 21.33 -10.00 -20.92
CA GLY A 40 22.27 -9.91 -22.03
C GLY A 40 21.64 -9.58 -23.39
N ASP A 41 20.33 -9.30 -23.41
CA ASP A 41 19.56 -8.93 -24.60
C ASP A 41 18.86 -7.57 -24.33
N TYR A 42 19.51 -6.48 -24.71
CA TYR A 42 19.02 -5.13 -24.46
C TYR A 42 19.56 -4.10 -25.45
N ASP A 43 18.82 -3.01 -25.60
CA ASP A 43 19.25 -1.81 -26.31
C ASP A 43 20.25 -1.02 -25.43
N GLU A 44 21.47 -0.86 -25.93
CA GLU A 44 22.52 -0.09 -25.23
C GLU A 44 22.10 1.35 -24.95
N MET A 45 21.26 1.96 -25.79
CA MET A 45 20.74 3.31 -25.57
C MET A 45 19.94 3.45 -24.26
N LEU A 46 19.36 2.37 -23.77
CA LEU A 46 18.65 2.37 -22.48
C LEU A 46 19.58 2.23 -21.28
N VAL A 47 20.71 1.56 -21.45
CA VAL A 47 21.61 1.15 -20.36
C VAL A 47 22.79 2.13 -20.19
N LEU A 48 23.43 2.53 -21.28
CA LEU A 48 24.66 3.33 -21.25
C LEU A 48 24.52 4.65 -20.47
N PRO A 49 23.43 5.44 -20.57
CA PRO A 49 23.31 6.68 -19.79
C PRO A 49 23.40 6.45 -18.28
N TYR A 50 22.85 5.34 -17.79
CA TYR A 50 22.94 4.97 -16.37
C TYR A 50 24.32 4.47 -15.97
N ILE A 51 24.98 3.67 -16.82
CA ILE A 51 26.36 3.24 -16.58
C ILE A 51 27.31 4.43 -16.54
N GLU A 52 27.19 5.39 -17.48
CA GLU A 52 27.99 6.61 -17.49
C GLU A 52 27.75 7.47 -16.24
N ARG A 53 26.50 7.57 -15.79
CA ARG A 53 26.19 8.26 -14.53
C ARG A 53 26.82 7.56 -13.34
N ILE A 54 26.81 6.24 -13.26
CA ILE A 54 27.48 5.49 -12.19
C ILE A 54 28.99 5.74 -12.23
N LYS A 55 29.64 5.68 -13.40
CA LYS A 55 31.07 5.98 -13.53
C LYS A 55 31.42 7.39 -13.07
N TYR A 56 30.59 8.36 -13.41
CA TYR A 56 30.74 9.74 -12.94
C TYR A 56 30.76 9.81 -11.42
N GLU A 57 29.88 9.07 -10.76
CA GLU A 57 29.79 9.02 -9.28
C GLU A 57 30.92 8.18 -8.64
N LEU A 58 31.47 7.22 -9.34
CA LEU A 58 32.62 6.41 -8.88
C LEU A 58 33.94 7.18 -8.98
N ASN A 59 33.97 8.34 -9.61
CA ASN A 59 35.15 9.18 -9.68
C ASN A 59 35.14 10.21 -8.53
N LEU A 60 36.16 10.17 -7.67
CA LEU A 60 36.31 11.07 -6.51
C LEU A 60 36.30 12.55 -6.82
N LYS A 61 36.67 12.94 -8.06
CA LYS A 61 36.70 14.34 -8.50
C LYS A 61 35.35 14.86 -8.99
N THR A 62 34.49 13.97 -9.46
CA THR A 62 33.21 14.34 -10.10
C THR A 62 32.00 13.95 -9.27
N LYS A 63 32.13 12.99 -8.35
CA LYS A 63 31.00 12.46 -7.55
C LYS A 63 30.22 13.55 -6.83
N THR A 64 28.91 13.41 -6.85
CA THR A 64 27.97 14.33 -6.20
C THR A 64 27.03 13.63 -5.22
N VAL A 65 26.61 12.39 -5.53
CA VAL A 65 25.57 11.69 -4.76
C VAL A 65 26.04 10.42 -4.06
N PHE A 66 27.18 9.79 -4.46
CA PHE A 66 27.72 8.62 -3.75
C PHE A 66 28.40 9.02 -2.44
N LEU A 67 27.58 9.58 -1.55
CA LEU A 67 28.00 9.98 -0.22
C LEU A 67 28.02 8.78 0.72
N LYS A 68 28.87 8.84 1.74
CA LYS A 68 28.90 7.83 2.79
C LYS A 68 27.62 7.93 3.66
N PRO A 69 26.90 6.84 3.91
CA PRO A 69 25.74 6.85 4.79
C PRO A 69 26.16 7.14 6.24
N THR A 70 25.29 7.82 6.96
CA THR A 70 25.42 8.11 8.39
C THR A 70 24.09 7.82 9.09
N THR A 71 24.05 7.86 10.40
CA THR A 71 22.81 7.72 11.18
C THR A 71 21.74 8.74 10.78
N LYS A 72 22.14 9.92 10.27
CA LYS A 72 21.21 10.97 9.81
C LYS A 72 20.85 10.85 8.33
N THR A 73 21.62 10.12 7.54
CA THR A 73 21.48 9.97 6.09
C THR A 73 21.28 8.51 5.69
N ARG A 74 20.59 7.74 6.53
CA ARG A 74 20.33 6.29 6.32
C ARG A 74 19.65 5.96 4.98
N GLN A 75 18.93 6.92 4.39
CA GLN A 75 18.30 6.73 3.09
C GLN A 75 19.32 6.35 2.00
N ILE A 76 20.56 6.78 2.10
CA ILE A 76 21.64 6.36 1.19
C ILE A 76 21.77 4.83 1.17
N ALA A 77 21.68 4.18 2.33
CA ALA A 77 21.75 2.72 2.43
C ALA A 77 20.57 2.00 1.75
N VAL A 78 19.39 2.62 1.70
CA VAL A 78 18.24 2.10 0.95
C VAL A 78 18.56 2.03 -0.54
N GLU A 79 19.20 3.08 -1.07
CA GLU A 79 19.55 3.15 -2.48
C GLU A 79 20.77 2.27 -2.84
N MET A 80 21.66 1.96 -1.87
CA MET A 80 22.74 0.99 -2.06
C MET A 80 22.23 -0.42 -2.40
N ALA A 81 21.03 -0.77 -1.96
CA ALA A 81 20.45 -2.10 -2.18
C ALA A 81 20.38 -2.50 -3.67
N VAL A 82 20.06 -1.57 -4.56
CA VAL A 82 20.00 -1.89 -6.00
C VAL A 82 21.37 -2.22 -6.60
N TYR A 83 22.44 -1.60 -6.11
CA TYR A 83 23.80 -1.94 -6.55
C TYR A 83 24.19 -3.33 -6.05
N GLY A 84 23.84 -3.68 -4.82
CA GLY A 84 23.96 -5.06 -4.32
C GLY A 84 23.16 -6.05 -5.17
N TYR A 85 21.95 -5.71 -5.59
CA TYR A 85 21.16 -6.50 -6.51
C TYR A 85 21.85 -6.67 -7.88
N GLY A 86 22.40 -5.58 -8.44
CA GLY A 86 23.17 -5.62 -9.69
C GLY A 86 24.36 -6.60 -9.60
N LEU A 87 25.11 -6.56 -8.48
CA LEU A 87 26.19 -7.51 -8.21
C LEU A 87 25.68 -8.96 -8.09
N LEU A 88 24.47 -9.18 -7.57
CA LEU A 88 23.89 -10.52 -7.47
C LEU A 88 23.43 -11.07 -8.82
N CYS A 89 22.73 -10.28 -9.64
CA CYS A 89 22.10 -10.79 -10.86
C CYS A 89 22.98 -10.69 -12.10
N CYS A 90 23.84 -9.66 -12.20
CA CYS A 90 24.66 -9.42 -13.39
C CYS A 90 26.07 -10.06 -13.28
N GLN A 91 26.64 -10.13 -12.09
CA GLN A 91 28.00 -10.60 -11.87
C GLN A 91 29.02 -9.87 -12.78
N ASP A 92 29.89 -10.62 -13.48
CA ASP A 92 30.91 -10.07 -14.37
C ASP A 92 30.35 -9.13 -15.45
N LYS A 93 29.12 -9.37 -15.92
CA LYS A 93 28.50 -8.49 -16.95
C LYS A 93 28.40 -7.03 -16.49
N LEU A 94 28.13 -6.79 -15.20
CA LEU A 94 28.10 -5.43 -14.65
C LEU A 94 29.52 -4.92 -14.40
N LEU A 95 30.39 -5.72 -13.79
CA LEU A 95 31.73 -5.30 -13.42
C LEU A 95 32.61 -4.99 -14.62
N ASN A 96 32.37 -5.64 -15.78
CA ASN A 96 33.09 -5.37 -17.04
C ASN A 96 32.90 -3.95 -17.60
N TYR A 97 31.92 -3.21 -17.11
CA TYR A 97 31.77 -1.78 -17.46
C TYR A 97 32.76 -0.89 -16.71
N PHE A 98 33.37 -1.36 -15.61
CA PHE A 98 34.15 -0.55 -14.69
C PHE A 98 35.63 -0.94 -14.71
N SER A 99 36.50 0.02 -14.55
CA SER A 99 37.92 -0.20 -14.27
C SER A 99 38.14 -0.79 -12.86
N ASN A 100 39.31 -1.34 -12.60
CA ASN A 100 39.66 -1.87 -11.28
C ASN A 100 39.59 -0.77 -10.18
N GLU A 101 39.97 0.45 -10.48
CA GLU A 101 39.88 1.60 -9.56
C GLU A 101 38.42 1.95 -9.24
N GLU A 102 37.55 1.95 -10.25
CA GLU A 102 36.11 2.17 -10.07
C GLU A 102 35.44 1.05 -9.26
N ILE A 103 35.85 -0.22 -9.47
CA ILE A 103 35.39 -1.36 -8.69
C ILE A 103 35.82 -1.25 -7.22
N GLU A 104 37.07 -0.90 -6.95
CA GLU A 104 37.57 -0.67 -5.58
C GLU A 104 36.82 0.45 -4.88
N TYR A 105 36.47 1.50 -5.60
CA TYR A 105 35.67 2.59 -5.06
C TYR A 105 34.23 2.16 -4.78
N LEU A 106 33.59 1.42 -5.71
CA LEU A 106 32.23 0.86 -5.53
C LEU A 106 32.20 -0.07 -4.31
N GLU A 107 33.20 -0.96 -4.17
CA GLU A 107 33.35 -1.82 -3.02
C GLU A 107 33.44 -1.03 -1.71
N THR A 108 34.28 0.00 -1.70
CA THR A 108 34.49 0.84 -0.50
C THR A 108 33.21 1.59 -0.13
N TRP A 109 32.51 2.15 -1.11
CA TRP A 109 31.25 2.84 -0.88
C TRP A 109 30.18 1.89 -0.35
N LEU A 110 29.99 0.72 -0.98
CA LEU A 110 29.02 -0.29 -0.55
C LEU A 110 29.33 -0.85 0.85
N ASN A 111 30.60 -1.07 1.19
CA ASN A 111 30.99 -1.53 2.53
C ASN A 111 30.66 -0.54 3.63
N SER A 112 30.55 0.75 3.32
CA SER A 112 30.19 1.76 4.33
C SER A 112 28.78 1.57 4.92
N ILE A 113 27.93 0.74 4.30
CA ILE A 113 26.64 0.32 4.86
C ILE A 113 26.81 -0.42 6.19
N ASN A 114 27.93 -1.10 6.40
CA ASN A 114 28.21 -1.87 7.61
C ASN A 114 28.58 -0.99 8.83
N GLU A 115 28.81 0.31 8.61
CA GLU A 115 29.20 1.25 9.64
C GLU A 115 28.00 1.95 10.31
N ILE A 116 26.80 1.74 9.81
CA ILE A 116 25.57 2.34 10.36
C ILE A 116 24.69 1.29 11.04
N GLU A 117 23.94 1.74 12.03
CA GLU A 117 22.91 0.91 12.67
C GLU A 117 21.57 1.03 11.94
N PHE A 118 20.94 -0.12 11.73
CA PHE A 118 19.62 -0.21 11.12
C PHE A 118 18.53 -0.42 12.18
N PRO A 119 17.34 0.16 11.99
CA PRO A 119 16.17 -0.24 12.75
C PRO A 119 15.82 -1.70 12.44
N GLN A 120 15.21 -2.38 13.41
CA GLN A 120 14.73 -3.76 13.22
C GLN A 120 13.42 -3.73 12.40
N ASN A 121 13.56 -3.64 11.10
CA ASN A 121 12.47 -3.61 10.11
C ASN A 121 13.00 -4.08 8.74
N ASN A 122 12.23 -3.85 7.67
CA ASN A 122 12.60 -4.23 6.30
C ASN A 122 13.97 -3.67 5.83
N TRP A 123 14.51 -2.63 6.44
CA TRP A 123 15.80 -2.04 6.05
C TRP A 123 16.99 -2.99 6.25
N LEU A 124 16.86 -3.97 7.14
CA LEU A 124 17.89 -5.02 7.30
C LEU A 124 18.10 -5.82 6.00
N LEU A 125 17.09 -5.90 5.15
CA LEU A 125 17.19 -6.57 3.84
C LEU A 125 18.09 -5.81 2.86
N PHE A 126 18.19 -4.49 2.98
CA PHE A 126 19.14 -3.70 2.18
C PHE A 126 20.58 -4.04 2.54
N LEU A 127 20.88 -4.11 3.85
CA LEU A 127 22.18 -4.54 4.36
C LEU A 127 22.54 -5.94 3.84
N LEU A 128 21.58 -6.88 3.87
CA LEU A 128 21.75 -8.24 3.39
C LEU A 128 22.07 -8.29 1.89
N ILE A 129 21.29 -7.60 1.06
CA ILE A 129 21.47 -7.58 -0.40
C ILE A 129 22.84 -7.03 -0.78
N VAL A 130 23.28 -5.95 -0.13
CA VAL A 130 24.60 -5.34 -0.39
C VAL A 130 25.73 -6.31 -0.02
N ASN A 131 25.72 -6.85 1.21
CA ASN A 131 26.80 -7.75 1.64
C ASN A 131 26.82 -9.07 0.83
N CYS A 132 25.65 -9.61 0.50
CA CYS A 132 25.56 -10.82 -0.35
C CYS A 132 26.03 -10.55 -1.78
N GLY A 133 25.74 -9.37 -2.34
CA GLY A 133 26.25 -8.95 -3.65
C GLY A 133 27.77 -8.84 -3.67
N LEU A 134 28.36 -8.22 -2.66
CA LEU A 134 29.80 -8.12 -2.48
C LEU A 134 30.45 -9.52 -2.33
N LYS A 135 29.88 -10.36 -1.44
CA LYS A 135 30.36 -11.74 -1.21
C LYS A 135 30.40 -12.55 -2.50
N LYS A 136 29.33 -12.48 -3.30
CA LYS A 136 29.22 -13.26 -4.56
C LYS A 136 30.27 -12.90 -5.60
N ASN A 137 30.78 -11.67 -5.58
CA ASN A 137 31.78 -11.18 -6.50
C ASN A 137 33.22 -11.17 -5.89
N ASN A 138 33.43 -11.87 -4.77
CA ASN A 138 34.72 -11.93 -4.06
C ASN A 138 35.25 -10.54 -3.64
N LEU A 139 34.38 -9.57 -3.39
CA LEU A 139 34.67 -8.27 -2.85
C LEU A 139 34.57 -8.30 -1.31
N ARG A 140 35.13 -7.29 -0.62
CA ARG A 140 35.07 -7.21 0.85
C ARG A 140 33.60 -7.08 1.31
N TYR A 141 33.23 -7.84 2.33
CA TYR A 141 31.88 -7.85 2.93
C TYR A 141 31.97 -8.19 4.43
N SER A 142 30.85 -8.12 5.13
CA SER A 142 30.79 -8.50 6.56
C SER A 142 29.85 -9.69 6.79
N GLN A 143 30.39 -10.89 7.03
CA GLN A 143 29.59 -12.06 7.40
C GLN A 143 28.86 -11.86 8.72
N ALA A 144 29.50 -11.24 9.71
CA ALA A 144 28.88 -10.95 11.01
C ALA A 144 27.62 -10.08 10.87
N LYS A 145 27.64 -9.10 9.95
CA LYS A 145 26.45 -8.28 9.66
C LYS A 145 25.35 -9.04 8.93
N ILE A 146 25.70 -9.98 8.05
CA ILE A 146 24.75 -10.90 7.42
C ILE A 146 24.04 -11.72 8.50
N ASP A 147 24.80 -12.38 9.39
CA ASP A 147 24.25 -13.28 10.40
C ASP A 147 23.36 -12.52 11.40
N GLU A 148 23.80 -11.34 11.85
CA GLU A 148 23.02 -10.45 12.73
C GLU A 148 21.69 -10.04 12.08
N ALA A 149 21.73 -9.59 10.83
CA ALA A 149 20.54 -9.11 10.13
C ALA A 149 19.54 -10.25 9.86
N LYS A 150 20.02 -11.44 9.49
CA LYS A 150 19.18 -12.64 9.31
C LYS A 150 18.44 -13.02 10.58
N ALA A 151 19.11 -13.02 11.73
CA ALA A 151 18.48 -13.30 13.02
C ALA A 151 17.37 -12.30 13.29
N LYS A 152 17.65 -11.00 13.18
CA LYS A 152 16.68 -9.92 13.43
C LYS A 152 15.48 -9.94 12.48
N ILE A 153 15.66 -10.32 11.20
CA ILE A 153 14.56 -10.47 10.23
C ILE A 153 13.68 -11.64 10.61
N ASN A 154 14.24 -12.76 11.05
CA ASN A 154 13.45 -13.91 11.48
C ASN A 154 12.57 -13.61 12.70
N ASP A 155 13.02 -12.73 13.61
CA ASP A 155 12.25 -12.28 14.78
C ASP A 155 11.00 -11.45 14.40
N LEU A 156 10.95 -10.93 13.16
CA LEU A 156 9.82 -10.15 12.67
C LEU A 156 8.70 -11.02 12.07
N TYR A 157 8.93 -12.31 11.88
CA TYR A 157 7.91 -13.23 11.36
C TYR A 157 6.81 -13.48 12.39
N VAL A 158 5.55 -13.20 12.01
CA VAL A 158 4.39 -13.32 12.92
C VAL A 158 3.49 -14.53 12.63
N GLY A 159 3.77 -15.28 11.57
CA GLY A 159 3.02 -16.48 11.17
C GLY A 159 2.25 -16.31 9.86
N ASN A 160 1.73 -17.40 9.32
CA ASN A 160 0.91 -17.47 8.11
C ASN A 160 1.48 -16.73 6.88
N GLY A 161 2.82 -16.63 6.80
CA GLY A 161 3.51 -15.91 5.74
C GLY A 161 3.66 -14.41 5.99
N TRP A 162 3.16 -13.87 7.09
CA TRP A 162 3.24 -12.45 7.41
C TRP A 162 4.44 -12.12 8.29
N ASP A 163 5.04 -10.98 8.01
CA ASP A 163 6.05 -10.34 8.84
C ASP A 163 5.47 -9.04 9.44
N GLN A 164 6.14 -8.52 10.45
CA GLN A 164 5.85 -7.22 11.06
C GLN A 164 6.94 -6.23 10.68
N ASP A 165 6.57 -5.09 10.10
CA ASP A 165 7.55 -4.08 9.67
C ASP A 165 7.93 -3.13 10.82
N GLY A 166 8.80 -3.60 11.69
CA GLY A 166 9.27 -2.89 12.86
C GLY A 166 8.42 -3.12 14.09
N VAL A 167 8.51 -2.20 15.06
CA VAL A 167 7.79 -2.29 16.36
C VAL A 167 6.31 -1.94 16.26
N ALA A 168 5.88 -1.30 15.18
CA ALA A 168 4.49 -1.01 14.91
C ALA A 168 3.80 -2.21 14.26
N SER A 169 2.48 -2.29 14.39
CA SER A 169 1.68 -3.41 13.86
C SER A 169 1.46 -3.37 12.35
N GLN A 170 2.23 -2.60 11.60
CA GLN A 170 2.05 -2.39 10.17
C GLN A 170 2.28 -3.66 9.37
N ARG A 171 1.25 -4.07 8.62
CA ARG A 171 1.24 -5.18 7.67
C ARG A 171 0.59 -4.70 6.39
N ASP A 172 1.39 -4.01 5.59
CA ASP A 172 1.01 -3.36 4.35
C ASP A 172 1.85 -3.90 3.17
N TYR A 173 1.89 -3.20 2.06
CA TYR A 173 2.64 -3.63 0.88
C TYR A 173 4.14 -3.82 1.11
N TYR A 174 4.73 -3.27 2.18
CA TYR A 174 6.14 -3.52 2.51
C TYR A 174 6.40 -4.99 2.85
N ILE A 175 5.38 -5.75 3.27
CA ILE A 175 5.54 -7.20 3.42
C ILE A 175 5.71 -7.86 2.06
N ALA A 176 4.90 -7.49 1.07
CA ALA A 176 4.94 -8.03 -0.28
C ALA A 176 6.22 -7.64 -1.05
N PHE A 177 6.43 -6.32 -1.26
CA PHE A 177 7.54 -5.82 -2.10
C PHE A 177 8.85 -5.57 -1.34
N GLY A 178 8.83 -5.68 -0.02
CA GLY A 178 10.00 -5.62 0.86
C GLY A 178 10.38 -7.03 1.33
N PHE A 179 9.77 -7.52 2.41
CA PHE A 179 10.18 -8.79 3.03
C PHE A 179 10.22 -9.96 2.06
N HIS A 180 9.12 -10.29 1.40
CA HIS A 180 9.07 -11.44 0.49
C HIS A 180 9.90 -11.23 -0.76
N PHE A 181 9.78 -10.07 -1.42
CA PHE A 181 10.51 -9.80 -2.64
C PHE A 181 12.03 -9.93 -2.44
N TYR A 182 12.60 -9.29 -1.42
CA TYR A 182 14.03 -9.36 -1.17
C TYR A 182 14.48 -10.74 -0.68
N SER A 183 13.69 -11.42 0.14
CA SER A 183 13.99 -12.79 0.57
C SER A 183 14.04 -13.76 -0.63
N MET A 184 13.13 -13.62 -1.59
CA MET A 184 13.12 -14.40 -2.82
C MET A 184 14.36 -14.11 -3.70
N ILE A 185 14.73 -12.83 -3.86
CA ILE A 185 15.95 -12.44 -4.59
C ILE A 185 17.19 -13.02 -3.90
N LEU A 186 17.30 -12.91 -2.59
CA LEU A 186 18.41 -13.45 -1.83
C LEU A 186 18.47 -14.98 -1.93
N SER A 187 17.35 -15.69 -1.80
CA SER A 187 17.30 -17.16 -1.94
C SER A 187 17.60 -17.66 -3.35
N LYS A 188 17.33 -16.86 -4.40
CA LYS A 188 17.68 -17.18 -5.79
C LYS A 188 19.19 -17.10 -6.04
N TYR A 189 19.83 -16.05 -5.52
CA TYR A 189 21.19 -15.72 -5.91
C TYR A 189 22.27 -16.09 -4.89
N THR A 190 21.88 -16.54 -3.68
CA THR A 190 22.82 -16.87 -2.59
C THR A 190 22.35 -18.10 -1.80
N ASP A 191 23.25 -18.68 -1.01
CA ASP A 191 22.93 -19.76 -0.06
C ASP A 191 22.67 -19.23 1.37
N GLU A 192 22.61 -17.90 1.54
CA GLU A 192 22.39 -17.28 2.84
C GLU A 192 20.94 -17.41 3.33
N PHE A 193 19.98 -17.61 2.42
CA PHE A 193 18.57 -17.82 2.75
C PHE A 193 18.16 -19.24 2.34
N ASP A 194 17.60 -19.98 3.30
CA ASP A 194 17.04 -21.31 3.02
C ASP A 194 15.83 -21.19 2.08
N ARG A 195 15.95 -21.80 0.91
CA ARG A 195 14.94 -21.72 -0.16
C ARG A 195 13.60 -22.31 0.25
N GLU A 196 13.58 -23.40 1.02
CA GLU A 196 12.34 -24.05 1.42
C GLU A 196 11.59 -23.18 2.46
N THR A 197 12.29 -22.56 3.40
CA THR A 197 11.68 -21.62 4.35
C THR A 197 11.08 -20.40 3.62
N VAL A 198 11.83 -19.80 2.67
CA VAL A 198 11.31 -18.66 1.89
C VAL A 198 10.08 -19.07 1.08
N LYS A 199 10.13 -20.21 0.43
CA LYS A 199 9.04 -20.79 -0.36
C LYS A 199 7.77 -21.02 0.48
N GLU A 200 7.92 -21.66 1.64
CA GLU A 200 6.81 -21.94 2.56
C GLU A 200 6.14 -20.63 3.01
N ARG A 201 6.93 -19.61 3.41
CA ARG A 201 6.40 -18.32 3.84
C ARG A 201 5.68 -17.60 2.68
N CYS A 202 6.25 -17.60 1.48
CA CYS A 202 5.63 -17.02 0.28
C CYS A 202 4.32 -17.72 -0.06
N TRP A 203 4.24 -19.05 0.02
CA TRP A 203 3.04 -19.81 -0.29
C TRP A 203 1.91 -19.56 0.71
N LYS A 204 2.23 -19.36 1.97
CA LYS A 204 1.23 -18.96 2.98
C LYS A 204 0.74 -17.53 2.74
N PHE A 205 1.66 -16.59 2.51
CA PHE A 205 1.32 -15.18 2.27
C PHE A 205 0.45 -14.97 1.02
N GLN A 206 0.74 -15.67 -0.07
CA GLN A 206 -0.02 -15.53 -1.31
C GLN A 206 -1.51 -15.85 -1.16
N GLU A 207 -1.88 -16.74 -0.22
CA GLU A 207 -3.29 -17.11 0.02
C GLU A 207 -4.14 -15.93 0.49
N ASP A 208 -3.53 -15.01 1.21
CA ASP A 208 -4.14 -13.75 1.61
C ASP A 208 -3.94 -12.67 0.53
N PHE A 209 -2.73 -12.54 0.01
CA PHE A 209 -2.34 -11.43 -0.87
C PHE A 209 -3.03 -11.47 -2.24
N LYS A 210 -3.45 -12.64 -2.73
CA LYS A 210 -4.23 -12.77 -3.99
C LYS A 210 -5.55 -11.98 -3.97
N TYR A 211 -6.12 -11.72 -2.79
CA TYR A 211 -7.34 -10.92 -2.62
C TYR A 211 -7.10 -9.41 -2.71
N TRP A 212 -5.83 -8.97 -2.65
CA TRP A 212 -5.47 -7.55 -2.70
C TRP A 212 -5.45 -6.98 -4.13
N ILE A 213 -5.71 -7.81 -5.13
CA ILE A 213 -5.78 -7.41 -6.55
C ILE A 213 -7.11 -7.86 -7.13
N ASP A 214 -7.88 -6.92 -7.68
CA ASP A 214 -9.18 -7.21 -8.25
C ASP A 214 -9.13 -7.69 -9.70
N GLN A 215 -10.31 -7.96 -10.26
CA GLN A 215 -10.45 -8.48 -11.61
C GLN A 215 -10.03 -7.50 -12.71
N GLN A 216 -9.93 -6.21 -12.43
CA GLN A 216 -9.48 -5.16 -13.33
C GLN A 216 -7.97 -4.90 -13.22
N GLY A 217 -7.28 -5.54 -12.27
CA GLY A 217 -5.86 -5.34 -12.01
C GLY A 217 -5.56 -4.21 -11.03
N ARG A 218 -6.58 -3.62 -10.41
CA ARG A 218 -6.41 -2.60 -9.37
C ARG A 218 -6.02 -3.27 -8.07
N THR A 219 -5.06 -2.68 -7.38
CA THR A 219 -4.64 -3.14 -6.05
C THR A 219 -5.45 -2.45 -4.95
N LEU A 220 -5.62 -3.12 -3.82
CA LEU A 220 -6.25 -2.54 -2.63
C LEU A 220 -5.48 -1.29 -2.23
N GLN A 221 -6.14 -0.14 -2.21
CA GLN A 221 -5.51 1.11 -1.85
C GLN A 221 -5.47 1.27 -0.33
N PHE A 222 -4.43 0.71 0.29
CA PHE A 222 -4.27 0.64 1.73
C PHE A 222 -2.83 0.92 2.14
N GLY A 223 -2.67 1.72 3.19
CA GLY A 223 -1.37 1.98 3.80
C GLY A 223 -0.57 3.07 3.08
N ARG A 224 0.73 3.06 3.35
CA ARG A 224 1.72 4.04 2.88
C ARG A 224 2.27 3.70 1.50
N SER A 225 2.94 4.66 0.89
CA SER A 225 3.74 4.49 -0.35
C SER A 225 2.93 4.01 -1.56
N LEU A 226 1.67 4.42 -1.67
CA LEU A 226 0.80 4.08 -2.82
C LEU A 226 1.33 4.66 -4.15
N SER A 227 2.29 5.59 -4.09
CA SER A 227 3.02 6.09 -5.27
C SER A 227 3.78 5.00 -6.02
N TYR A 228 4.02 3.85 -5.41
CA TYR A 228 4.74 2.73 -6.04
C TYR A 228 3.87 1.90 -6.99
N ARG A 229 2.57 2.12 -7.04
CA ARG A 229 1.60 1.62 -8.05
C ARG A 229 1.81 0.14 -8.41
N PHE A 230 2.26 -0.14 -9.63
CA PHE A 230 2.53 -1.51 -10.11
C PHE A 230 3.70 -2.21 -9.39
N GLY A 231 4.49 -1.50 -8.57
CA GLY A 231 5.42 -2.14 -7.63
C GLY A 231 4.75 -3.05 -6.61
N HIS A 232 3.44 -2.90 -6.39
CA HIS A 232 2.66 -3.78 -5.52
C HIS A 232 2.66 -5.24 -5.99
N VAL A 233 2.84 -5.52 -7.30
CA VAL A 233 2.96 -6.90 -7.82
C VAL A 233 4.38 -7.46 -7.83
N ALA A 234 5.37 -6.73 -7.28
CA ALA A 234 6.75 -7.23 -7.19
C ALA A 234 6.86 -8.57 -6.42
N PHE A 235 5.96 -8.86 -5.49
CA PHE A 235 5.84 -10.17 -4.86
C PHE A 235 5.67 -11.30 -5.89
N TRP A 236 4.70 -11.18 -6.78
CA TRP A 236 4.43 -12.18 -7.82
C TRP A 236 5.58 -12.29 -8.82
N VAL A 237 6.24 -11.18 -9.11
CA VAL A 237 7.46 -11.16 -9.92
C VAL A 237 8.61 -11.91 -9.23
N GLY A 238 8.80 -11.66 -7.93
CA GLY A 238 9.80 -12.37 -7.14
C GLY A 238 9.59 -13.89 -7.16
N GLN A 239 8.33 -14.35 -7.08
CA GLN A 239 8.00 -15.78 -7.19
C GLN A 239 8.43 -16.37 -8.54
N VAL A 240 8.16 -15.66 -9.64
CA VAL A 240 8.56 -16.13 -10.99
C VAL A 240 10.07 -16.19 -11.11
N VAL A 241 10.79 -15.12 -10.73
CA VAL A 241 12.25 -15.03 -10.87
C VAL A 241 12.97 -16.05 -9.99
N SER A 242 12.47 -16.30 -8.78
CA SER A 242 13.05 -17.28 -7.86
C SER A 242 12.52 -18.71 -8.03
N GLU A 243 11.56 -18.92 -8.93
CA GLU A 243 10.89 -20.22 -9.16
C GLU A 243 10.15 -20.74 -7.90
N ASN A 244 9.63 -19.83 -7.08
CA ASN A 244 8.95 -20.12 -5.82
C ASN A 244 7.41 -20.08 -5.91
N TYR A 245 6.83 -20.11 -7.11
CA TYR A 245 5.38 -20.08 -7.30
C TYR A 245 4.73 -21.45 -6.98
N ASN A 246 3.51 -21.40 -6.46
CA ASN A 246 2.66 -22.57 -6.16
C ASN A 246 1.39 -22.60 -7.03
N TYR A 247 1.05 -21.49 -7.68
CA TYR A 247 0.04 -21.44 -8.71
C TYR A 247 0.61 -21.79 -10.07
N GLU A 248 -0.24 -22.11 -11.05
CA GLU A 248 0.24 -22.26 -12.43
C GLU A 248 0.93 -20.98 -12.90
N LEU A 249 2.02 -21.12 -13.63
CA LEU A 249 2.78 -19.98 -14.13
C LEU A 249 1.93 -19.03 -15.00
N SER A 250 0.91 -19.59 -15.70
CA SER A 250 -0.07 -18.83 -16.46
C SER A 250 -0.96 -17.95 -15.59
N GLU A 251 -1.30 -18.40 -14.38
CA GLU A 251 -2.10 -17.64 -13.40
C GLU A 251 -1.27 -16.50 -12.79
N VAL A 252 -0.02 -16.78 -12.42
CA VAL A 252 0.90 -15.76 -11.91
C VAL A 252 1.19 -14.69 -12.97
N LYS A 253 1.41 -15.11 -14.23
CA LYS A 253 1.58 -14.19 -15.36
C LYS A 253 0.35 -13.32 -15.54
N GLU A 254 -0.84 -13.87 -15.42
CA GLU A 254 -2.10 -13.13 -15.56
C GLU A 254 -2.21 -12.01 -14.52
N ILE A 255 -1.94 -12.29 -13.25
CA ILE A 255 -1.95 -11.27 -12.17
C ILE A 255 -0.97 -10.12 -12.49
N ILE A 256 0.25 -10.45 -12.88
CA ILE A 256 1.29 -9.45 -13.16
C ILE A 256 0.86 -8.57 -14.33
N PHE A 257 0.47 -9.17 -15.45
CA PHE A 257 0.14 -8.42 -16.65
C PHE A 257 -1.17 -7.65 -16.54
N ARG A 258 -2.17 -8.17 -15.83
CA ARG A 258 -3.41 -7.46 -15.56
C ARG A 258 -3.16 -6.16 -14.77
N ASN A 259 -2.31 -6.20 -13.76
CA ASN A 259 -1.94 -5.01 -13.01
C ASN A 259 -1.08 -4.03 -13.83
N LEU A 260 -0.11 -4.54 -14.60
CA LEU A 260 0.72 -3.71 -15.48
C LEU A 260 -0.14 -3.01 -16.55
N ASN A 261 -1.08 -3.72 -17.18
CA ASN A 261 -1.99 -3.15 -18.17
C ASN A 261 -2.88 -2.07 -17.56
N TYR A 262 -3.46 -2.33 -16.37
CA TYR A 262 -4.24 -1.31 -15.66
C TYR A 262 -3.44 -0.02 -15.45
N TRP A 263 -2.23 -0.12 -14.92
CA TRP A 263 -1.42 1.06 -14.66
C TRP A 263 -0.88 1.71 -15.93
N HIS A 264 -0.57 0.93 -16.98
CA HIS A 264 -0.16 1.47 -18.27
C HIS A 264 -1.27 2.36 -18.84
N ASP A 265 -2.49 1.87 -18.94
CA ASP A 265 -3.62 2.61 -19.48
C ASP A 265 -3.96 3.82 -18.61
N PHE A 266 -3.94 3.66 -17.30
CA PHE A 266 -4.20 4.73 -16.35
C PHE A 266 -3.15 5.85 -16.41
N LEU A 267 -1.85 5.50 -16.47
CA LEU A 267 -0.76 6.49 -16.58
C LEU A 267 -0.77 7.24 -17.90
N ILE A 268 -1.12 6.59 -19.01
CA ILE A 268 -1.28 7.26 -20.30
C ILE A 268 -2.36 8.35 -20.23
N THR A 269 -3.49 8.06 -19.60
CA THR A 269 -4.58 9.03 -19.43
C THR A 269 -4.23 10.15 -18.44
N GLN A 270 -3.28 9.92 -17.53
CA GLN A 270 -2.87 10.84 -16.47
C GLN A 270 -1.47 11.44 -16.68
N ASN A 271 -1.10 11.79 -17.91
CA ASN A 271 0.17 12.43 -18.35
C ASN A 271 1.36 11.49 -18.58
N ASN A 272 1.18 10.19 -18.62
CA ASN A 272 2.23 9.20 -18.93
C ASN A 272 3.52 9.36 -18.09
N MET A 273 3.40 9.76 -16.83
CA MET A 273 4.54 9.93 -15.92
C MET A 273 4.34 9.20 -14.60
N ILE A 274 5.44 8.63 -14.08
CA ILE A 274 5.47 8.10 -12.73
C ILE A 274 5.85 9.23 -11.77
N THR A 275 4.85 9.87 -11.19
CA THR A 275 5.02 10.98 -10.24
C THR A 275 4.61 10.59 -8.82
N VAL A 276 5.03 11.36 -7.81
CA VAL A 276 4.51 11.21 -6.45
C VAL A 276 3.00 11.47 -6.45
N GLY A 277 2.23 10.54 -5.91
CA GLY A 277 0.76 10.49 -5.99
C GLY A 277 0.29 9.08 -6.36
N CYS A 278 -0.99 8.88 -6.56
CA CYS A 278 -1.57 7.62 -7.02
C CYS A 278 -2.17 7.80 -8.43
N GLY A 279 -3.38 8.30 -8.55
CA GLY A 279 -4.02 8.55 -9.83
C GLY A 279 -3.48 9.75 -10.59
N TYR A 280 -2.92 10.71 -9.88
CA TYR A 280 -2.38 11.96 -10.43
C TYR A 280 -1.25 12.47 -9.52
N PRO A 281 -0.46 13.49 -9.93
CA PRO A 281 0.54 14.11 -9.07
C PRO A 281 -0.11 14.75 -7.84
N ASN A 282 0.17 14.21 -6.66
CA ASN A 282 -0.44 14.68 -5.42
C ASN A 282 0.50 14.55 -4.22
N LEU A 283 1.07 15.67 -3.77
CA LEU A 283 1.98 15.70 -2.63
C LEU A 283 1.29 15.50 -1.27
N LEU A 284 -0.04 15.68 -1.17
CA LEU A 284 -0.77 15.37 0.07
C LEU A 284 -0.74 13.87 0.39
N LEU A 285 -0.57 13.01 -0.64
CA LEU A 285 -0.42 11.57 -0.47
C LEU A 285 0.99 11.17 -0.02
N SER A 286 1.98 12.02 -0.25
CA SER A 286 3.40 11.69 -0.01
C SER A 286 3.67 11.34 1.45
N GLU A 287 4.71 10.52 1.64
CA GLU A 287 5.38 10.39 2.92
C GLU A 287 6.54 11.40 3.00
N ASP A 288 7.04 11.64 4.22
CA ASP A 288 8.20 12.50 4.47
C ASP A 288 9.52 11.98 3.88
N TYR A 289 9.48 10.79 3.27
CA TYR A 289 10.57 10.16 2.53
C TYR A 289 10.29 10.01 1.02
N ASN A 290 9.18 10.55 0.48
CA ASN A 290 8.89 10.48 -0.95
C ASN A 290 9.54 11.65 -1.70
N ALA A 291 10.61 11.35 -2.42
CA ALA A 291 11.29 12.24 -3.37
C ALA A 291 10.81 11.99 -4.82
N PRO A 292 11.21 12.79 -5.80
CA PRO A 292 10.81 12.60 -7.20
C PRO A 292 11.15 11.21 -7.77
N GLY A 293 12.23 10.58 -7.29
CA GLY A 293 12.62 9.22 -7.67
C GLY A 293 11.80 8.11 -7.01
N SER A 294 11.06 8.41 -5.94
CA SER A 294 10.36 7.39 -5.15
C SER A 294 9.44 6.49 -5.96
N PRO A 295 8.62 6.98 -6.89
CA PRO A 295 7.72 6.13 -7.67
C PRO A 295 8.42 5.11 -8.55
N ALA A 296 9.69 5.33 -8.91
CA ALA A 296 10.48 4.39 -9.69
C ALA A 296 10.79 3.07 -8.95
N TRP A 297 10.46 2.96 -7.64
CA TRP A 297 10.42 1.66 -6.97
C TRP A 297 9.47 0.66 -7.64
N ALA A 298 8.46 1.13 -8.36
CA ALA A 298 7.61 0.31 -9.20
C ALA A 298 8.42 -0.54 -10.23
N LEU A 299 9.60 -0.07 -10.62
CA LEU A 299 10.46 -0.76 -11.59
C LEU A 299 11.08 -2.06 -11.07
N LYS A 300 10.94 -2.39 -9.78
CA LYS A 300 11.17 -3.75 -9.27
C LYS A 300 10.37 -4.82 -10.01
N THR A 301 9.20 -4.47 -10.52
CA THR A 301 8.38 -5.38 -11.34
C THR A 301 9.11 -5.81 -12.61
N PHE A 302 10.05 -5.01 -13.10
CA PHE A 302 10.87 -5.35 -14.27
C PHE A 302 12.10 -6.23 -13.96
N VAL A 303 12.23 -6.72 -12.72
CA VAL A 303 13.19 -7.79 -12.40
C VAL A 303 12.89 -9.06 -13.23
N LEU A 304 11.69 -9.22 -13.74
CA LEU A 304 11.33 -10.23 -14.76
C LEU A 304 12.27 -10.23 -15.97
N LEU A 305 12.85 -9.08 -16.33
CA LEU A 305 13.77 -8.95 -17.46
C LEU A 305 15.09 -9.73 -17.27
N THR A 306 15.38 -10.24 -16.07
CA THR A 306 16.50 -11.17 -15.87
C THR A 306 16.27 -12.53 -16.51
N LEU A 307 15.02 -12.88 -16.80
CA LEU A 307 14.66 -14.16 -17.40
C LEU A 307 15.00 -14.17 -18.88
N PRO A 308 15.72 -15.21 -19.38
CA PRO A 308 16.03 -15.30 -20.81
C PRO A 308 14.76 -15.39 -21.65
N GLY A 309 14.80 -14.89 -22.87
CA GLY A 309 13.64 -14.88 -23.77
C GLY A 309 13.03 -16.27 -24.05
N SER A 310 13.82 -17.35 -23.88
CA SER A 310 13.37 -18.75 -23.95
C SER A 310 12.66 -19.25 -22.69
N HIS A 311 12.61 -18.46 -21.60
CA HIS A 311 11.98 -18.88 -20.35
C HIS A 311 10.48 -19.12 -20.55
N SER A 312 9.94 -20.17 -19.91
CA SER A 312 8.53 -20.56 -20.01
C SER A 312 7.55 -19.44 -19.69
N PHE A 313 7.91 -18.52 -18.79
CA PHE A 313 7.10 -17.35 -18.48
C PHE A 313 6.79 -16.49 -19.72
N TRP A 314 7.74 -16.30 -20.63
CA TRP A 314 7.52 -15.52 -21.85
C TRP A 314 6.69 -16.27 -22.88
N GLN A 315 6.82 -17.61 -22.92
CA GLN A 315 6.19 -18.47 -23.92
C GLN A 315 4.74 -18.83 -23.58
N ILE A 316 4.39 -18.90 -22.29
CA ILE A 316 3.03 -19.27 -21.87
C ILE A 316 2.06 -18.11 -22.05
N GLU A 317 0.81 -18.42 -22.44
CA GLU A 317 -0.28 -17.42 -22.42
C GLU A 317 -0.81 -17.21 -21.00
N ALA A 318 -1.14 -15.97 -20.68
CA ALA A 318 -1.87 -15.60 -19.46
C ALA A 318 -3.35 -15.98 -19.62
N LYS A 319 -3.76 -17.17 -19.19
CA LYS A 319 -5.07 -17.73 -19.56
C LYS A 319 -6.10 -17.74 -18.46
N LYS A 320 -5.70 -17.88 -17.21
CA LYS A 320 -6.64 -18.21 -16.15
C LYS A 320 -6.37 -17.37 -14.91
N ARG A 321 -7.45 -16.86 -14.34
CA ARG A 321 -7.38 -16.16 -13.05
C ARG A 321 -7.43 -17.16 -11.91
N ILE A 322 -6.71 -16.87 -10.84
CA ILE A 322 -6.81 -17.61 -9.58
C ILE A 322 -8.25 -17.49 -9.07
N ASN A 323 -8.84 -18.62 -8.70
CA ASN A 323 -10.16 -18.63 -8.10
C ASN A 323 -10.13 -18.05 -6.70
N LEU A 324 -11.06 -17.17 -6.40
CA LEU A 324 -11.24 -16.55 -5.09
C LEU A 324 -12.58 -16.98 -4.49
N ASN A 325 -12.58 -17.23 -3.18
CA ASN A 325 -13.83 -17.25 -2.42
C ASN A 325 -14.38 -15.83 -2.30
N THR A 326 -15.69 -15.68 -2.09
CA THR A 326 -16.30 -14.35 -1.93
C THR A 326 -15.75 -13.60 -0.71
N LEU A 327 -15.43 -14.33 0.37
CA LEU A 327 -14.90 -13.76 1.63
C LEU A 327 -13.56 -14.38 1.98
N SER A 328 -12.58 -13.54 2.31
CA SER A 328 -11.29 -13.90 2.92
C SER A 328 -11.19 -13.28 4.31
N CYS A 329 -10.90 -14.11 5.30
CA CYS A 329 -10.64 -13.71 6.68
C CYS A 329 -9.12 -13.72 6.92
N GLN A 330 -8.50 -12.55 7.04
CA GLN A 330 -7.05 -12.36 7.15
C GLN A 330 -6.71 -11.82 8.54
N VAL A 331 -6.30 -12.72 9.41
CA VAL A 331 -6.09 -12.42 10.84
C VAL A 331 -4.90 -11.48 11.05
N GLU A 332 -3.77 -11.74 10.37
CA GLU A 332 -2.53 -10.98 10.56
C GLU A 332 -2.66 -9.51 10.15
N PRO A 333 -3.17 -9.16 8.95
CA PRO A 333 -3.41 -7.76 8.60
C PRO A 333 -4.70 -7.18 9.21
N GLY A 334 -5.54 -8.01 9.84
CA GLY A 334 -6.79 -7.57 10.47
C GLY A 334 -7.87 -7.20 9.47
N PHE A 335 -8.05 -8.00 8.41
CA PHE A 335 -9.01 -7.75 7.35
C PHE A 335 -10.07 -8.82 7.18
N LEU A 336 -11.28 -8.38 6.80
CA LEU A 336 -12.23 -9.20 6.07
C LEU A 336 -12.34 -8.63 4.66
N ILE A 337 -11.91 -9.40 3.65
CA ILE A 337 -11.92 -8.94 2.26
C ILE A 337 -13.04 -9.64 1.50
N ILE A 338 -13.89 -8.85 0.87
CA ILE A 338 -14.89 -9.32 -0.09
C ILE A 338 -14.32 -9.18 -1.50
N ALA A 339 -14.22 -10.29 -2.20
CA ALA A 339 -13.82 -10.35 -3.60
C ALA A 339 -15.06 -10.23 -4.51
N GLY A 340 -15.45 -9.00 -4.81
CA GLY A 340 -16.56 -8.71 -5.71
C GLY A 340 -16.12 -8.67 -7.18
N ILE A 341 -17.09 -8.75 -8.09
CA ILE A 341 -16.85 -8.66 -9.54
C ILE A 341 -16.42 -7.24 -9.93
N LYS A 342 -17.03 -6.22 -9.33
CA LYS A 342 -16.82 -4.80 -9.66
C LYS A 342 -15.61 -4.21 -8.98
N HIS A 343 -15.37 -4.59 -7.75
CA HIS A 343 -14.20 -4.22 -6.94
C HIS A 343 -14.06 -5.19 -5.77
N HIS A 344 -12.86 -5.27 -5.22
CA HIS A 344 -12.66 -5.87 -3.90
C HIS A 344 -12.74 -4.76 -2.85
N TYR A 345 -13.30 -5.09 -1.67
CA TYR A 345 -13.19 -4.20 -0.52
C TYR A 345 -12.76 -4.95 0.74
N ALA A 346 -11.96 -4.29 1.54
CA ALA A 346 -11.44 -4.79 2.81
C ALA A 346 -12.04 -4.00 3.97
N LEU A 347 -12.79 -4.65 4.84
CA LEU A 347 -13.10 -4.11 6.15
C LEU A 347 -11.84 -4.21 7.01
N SER A 348 -11.46 -3.12 7.68
CA SER A 348 -10.22 -3.01 8.46
C SER A 348 -10.51 -2.76 9.93
N GLY A 349 -9.97 -3.62 10.80
CA GLY A 349 -10.20 -3.55 12.23
C GLY A 349 -8.96 -3.29 13.08
N PHE A 350 -7.78 -3.43 12.51
CA PHE A 350 -6.57 -3.66 13.30
C PHE A 350 -5.48 -2.57 13.18
N GLN A 351 -5.12 -2.12 11.98
CA GLN A 351 -3.87 -1.40 11.78
C GLN A 351 -4.00 0.09 12.05
N TYR A 352 -3.00 0.63 12.71
CA TYR A 352 -2.78 2.05 12.87
C TYR A 352 -1.29 2.33 12.97
N SER A 353 -0.81 3.33 12.25
CA SER A 353 0.59 3.75 12.27
C SER A 353 0.72 5.14 12.89
N LYS A 354 1.61 5.27 13.87
CA LYS A 354 2.02 6.54 14.46
C LYS A 354 3.30 7.07 13.83
N GLY A 355 3.51 8.37 13.92
CA GLY A 355 4.79 9.02 13.62
C GLY A 355 4.95 9.39 12.15
N HIS A 356 5.92 8.81 11.47
CA HIS A 356 6.38 9.27 10.14
C HIS A 356 5.41 9.07 8.97
N VAL A 357 4.25 8.43 9.19
CA VAL A 357 3.25 8.26 8.13
C VAL A 357 2.31 9.45 8.14
N LEU A 358 2.43 10.31 7.15
CA LEU A 358 1.50 11.41 6.94
C LEU A 358 0.12 10.88 6.58
N GLN A 359 -0.95 11.59 6.98
CA GLN A 359 -2.33 11.17 6.72
C GLN A 359 -2.67 9.75 7.27
N HIS A 360 -2.05 9.34 8.38
CA HIS A 360 -2.15 7.98 8.90
C HIS A 360 -3.60 7.52 9.15
N HIS A 361 -4.50 8.41 9.58
CA HIS A 361 -5.92 8.10 9.78
C HIS A 361 -6.64 7.77 8.47
N ALA A 362 -6.26 8.39 7.34
CA ALA A 362 -6.79 8.07 6.03
C ALA A 362 -6.18 6.77 5.47
N LYS A 363 -4.87 6.55 5.68
CA LYS A 363 -4.13 5.40 5.16
C LYS A 363 -4.39 4.09 5.91
N TYR A 364 -4.67 4.16 7.23
CA TYR A 364 -4.83 2.96 8.09
C TYR A 364 -6.10 2.97 8.95
N GLY A 365 -6.71 4.13 9.22
CA GLY A 365 -7.79 4.30 10.18
C GLY A 365 -9.21 4.15 9.62
N LYS A 366 -9.40 4.04 8.30
CA LYS A 366 -10.74 3.89 7.72
C LYS A 366 -11.32 2.51 8.00
N PHE A 367 -12.64 2.43 8.05
CA PHE A 367 -13.35 1.17 8.28
C PHE A 367 -13.35 0.26 7.06
N CYS A 368 -13.24 0.83 5.87
CA CYS A 368 -13.27 0.10 4.62
C CYS A 368 -12.32 0.72 3.60
N TYR A 369 -11.56 -0.13 2.91
CA TYR A 369 -10.73 0.23 1.76
C TYR A 369 -11.19 -0.53 0.53
N SER A 370 -11.11 0.10 -0.63
CA SER A 370 -11.55 -0.50 -1.90
C SER A 370 -10.44 -0.45 -2.93
N THR A 371 -10.41 -1.44 -3.82
CA THR A 371 -9.54 -1.41 -5.00
C THR A 371 -9.98 -0.36 -6.01
N GLY A 372 -11.26 0.01 -6.02
CA GLY A 372 -11.85 0.82 -7.06
C GLY A 372 -12.23 2.24 -6.68
N PHE A 373 -12.69 2.52 -5.45
CA PHE A 373 -13.15 3.86 -5.06
C PHE A 373 -12.03 4.83 -4.69
N GLY A 374 -10.84 4.32 -4.32
CA GLY A 374 -9.84 5.12 -3.65
C GLY A 374 -10.35 5.59 -2.27
N TRP A 375 -9.76 6.65 -1.75
CA TRP A 375 -10.16 7.31 -0.51
C TRP A 375 -9.63 8.75 -0.50
N ASN A 376 -10.14 9.55 0.44
CA ASN A 376 -9.81 10.97 0.55
C ASN A 376 -8.70 11.23 1.57
N LEU A 377 -7.89 12.24 1.28
CA LEU A 377 -6.91 12.87 2.16
C LEU A 377 -7.55 14.07 2.85
N SER A 378 -7.21 14.32 4.11
CA SER A 378 -7.60 15.55 4.79
C SER A 378 -6.73 16.71 4.33
N ARG A 379 -7.35 17.85 4.07
CA ARG A 379 -6.65 19.12 3.86
C ARG A 379 -6.51 19.90 5.16
N ASP A 380 -7.48 19.71 6.07
CA ASP A 380 -7.48 20.28 7.41
C ASP A 380 -8.27 19.34 8.34
N VAL A 381 -8.16 19.57 9.64
CA VAL A 381 -9.00 18.96 10.68
C VAL A 381 -10.19 19.85 11.03
N GLN A 382 -10.15 21.13 10.67
CA GLN A 382 -11.18 22.13 10.88
C GLN A 382 -12.20 22.09 9.73
N GLY A 383 -13.45 21.86 10.09
CA GLY A 383 -14.56 21.74 9.13
C GLY A 383 -14.62 20.41 8.41
N ILE A 384 -15.83 19.84 8.32
CA ILE A 384 -16.04 18.49 7.77
C ILE A 384 -15.73 18.38 6.28
N GLU A 385 -15.84 19.47 5.50
CA GLU A 385 -15.53 19.48 4.07
C GLU A 385 -14.02 19.33 3.78
N SER A 386 -13.18 19.67 4.76
CA SER A 386 -11.72 19.54 4.67
C SER A 386 -11.19 18.24 5.26
N TYR A 387 -12.03 17.51 6.00
CA TYR A 387 -11.67 16.27 6.68
C TYR A 387 -11.97 15.05 5.81
N ALA A 388 -11.09 14.04 5.82
CA ALA A 388 -11.24 12.77 5.04
C ALA A 388 -12.32 11.87 5.66
N ILE A 389 -13.59 12.24 5.49
CA ILE A 389 -14.73 11.60 6.15
C ILE A 389 -15.16 10.27 5.52
N ASP A 390 -14.77 9.98 4.28
CA ASP A 390 -15.15 8.76 3.60
C ASP A 390 -14.70 7.51 4.38
N ASN A 391 -15.60 6.54 4.47
CA ASN A 391 -15.38 5.28 5.22
C ASN A 391 -14.86 5.48 6.65
N ALA A 392 -15.28 6.55 7.32
CA ALA A 392 -14.87 6.91 8.67
C ALA A 392 -16.06 7.41 9.51
N LEU A 393 -15.94 7.30 10.83
CA LEU A 393 -16.74 8.01 11.80
C LEU A 393 -15.86 9.13 12.36
N ALA A 394 -16.21 10.39 12.05
CA ALA A 394 -15.54 11.58 12.55
C ALA A 394 -16.34 12.19 13.70
N LEU A 395 -15.69 12.38 14.82
CA LEU A 395 -16.24 12.95 16.04
C LEU A 395 -15.60 14.31 16.31
N SER A 396 -16.40 15.26 16.81
CA SER A 396 -15.94 16.56 17.24
C SER A 396 -16.69 16.96 18.53
N VAL A 397 -16.01 17.55 19.49
CA VAL A 397 -16.69 18.16 20.64
C VAL A 397 -17.59 19.26 20.10
N LYS A 398 -18.86 19.28 20.52
CA LYS A 398 -19.86 20.20 20.00
C LYS A 398 -19.40 21.67 20.06
N GLY A 399 -19.42 22.31 18.90
CA GLY A 399 -19.04 23.73 18.74
C GLY A 399 -17.56 23.96 18.45
N THR A 400 -16.72 22.92 18.38
CA THR A 400 -15.28 23.07 18.01
C THR A 400 -15.01 22.86 16.53
N GLU A 401 -15.82 22.02 15.87
CA GLU A 401 -15.65 21.61 14.45
C GLU A 401 -14.24 21.06 14.12
N GLN A 402 -13.53 20.55 15.12
CA GLN A 402 -12.25 19.85 14.98
C GLN A 402 -12.53 18.36 15.01
N TYR A 403 -12.33 17.70 13.88
CA TYR A 403 -12.72 16.31 13.69
C TYR A 403 -11.58 15.34 13.96
N VAL A 404 -11.93 14.23 14.62
CA VAL A 404 -11.05 13.08 14.87
C VAL A 404 -11.79 11.80 14.50
N SER A 405 -11.14 10.91 13.79
CA SER A 405 -11.63 9.57 13.48
C SER A 405 -10.78 8.50 14.15
N ARG A 406 -11.09 7.23 13.87
CA ARG A 406 -10.41 6.06 14.43
C ARG A 406 -8.89 6.19 14.29
N GLY A 407 -8.21 6.15 15.42
CA GLY A 407 -6.76 6.16 15.54
C GLY A 407 -6.23 4.85 16.11
N GLU A 408 -5.49 4.93 17.22
CA GLU A 408 -4.89 3.76 17.87
C GLU A 408 -5.95 2.76 18.35
N ILE A 409 -5.73 1.49 18.03
CA ILE A 409 -6.62 0.39 18.39
C ILE A 409 -6.18 -0.19 19.72
N GLN A 410 -7.08 -0.22 20.69
CA GLN A 410 -6.86 -0.83 22.02
C GLN A 410 -7.08 -2.34 22.00
N LYS A 411 -8.09 -2.79 21.23
CA LYS A 411 -8.43 -4.20 21.04
C LYS A 411 -8.95 -4.42 19.64
N CYS A 412 -8.56 -5.53 19.01
CA CYS A 412 -9.14 -6.01 17.77
C CYS A 412 -9.42 -7.50 17.86
N VAL A 413 -10.55 -7.93 17.31
CA VAL A 413 -10.90 -9.34 17.11
C VAL A 413 -11.30 -9.51 15.65
N VAL A 414 -10.63 -10.43 14.96
CA VAL A 414 -10.97 -10.82 13.60
C VAL A 414 -11.78 -12.11 13.69
N HIS A 415 -13.10 -11.98 13.52
CA HIS A 415 -14.01 -13.12 13.45
C HIS A 415 -14.32 -13.41 11.96
N LYS A 416 -14.68 -14.64 11.65
CA LYS A 416 -15.00 -15.04 10.27
C LYS A 416 -16.17 -14.25 9.64
N ASP A 417 -17.08 -13.72 10.46
CA ASP A 417 -18.30 -13.05 10.02
C ASP A 417 -18.31 -11.54 10.30
N TYR A 418 -17.40 -11.05 11.14
CA TYR A 418 -17.28 -9.61 11.49
C TYR A 418 -15.90 -9.27 12.03
N LEU A 419 -15.57 -7.98 12.04
CA LEU A 419 -14.45 -7.41 12.76
C LEU A 419 -14.96 -6.60 13.95
N TYR A 420 -14.33 -6.77 15.10
CA TYR A 420 -14.52 -5.90 16.25
C TYR A 420 -13.26 -5.09 16.53
N SER A 421 -13.42 -3.81 16.84
CA SER A 421 -12.32 -2.98 17.32
C SER A 421 -12.76 -2.03 18.41
N LYS A 422 -11.91 -1.87 19.44
CA LYS A 422 -12.05 -0.85 20.48
C LYS A 422 -10.99 0.23 20.29
N TRP A 423 -11.42 1.47 20.29
CA TRP A 423 -10.57 2.65 20.12
C TRP A 423 -11.12 3.83 20.93
N ASN A 424 -10.39 4.94 21.01
CA ASN A 424 -10.83 6.11 21.74
C ASN A 424 -10.60 7.43 20.98
N TYR A 425 -11.36 8.45 21.37
CA TYR A 425 -11.08 9.84 21.06
C TYR A 425 -10.42 10.48 22.29
N GLY A 426 -9.15 10.20 22.50
CA GLY A 426 -8.41 10.65 23.68
C GLY A 426 -9.15 10.31 24.98
N VAL A 427 -9.39 11.32 25.81
CA VAL A 427 -10.19 11.22 27.05
C VAL A 427 -11.68 11.58 26.84
N VAL A 428 -12.06 11.89 25.59
CA VAL A 428 -13.40 12.43 25.27
C VAL A 428 -14.43 11.32 25.12
N ALA A 429 -14.07 10.22 24.46
CA ALA A 429 -15.00 9.13 24.23
C ALA A 429 -14.27 7.78 24.06
N ASP A 430 -14.90 6.71 24.55
CA ASP A 430 -14.59 5.32 24.22
C ASP A 430 -15.54 4.81 23.15
N ILE A 431 -14.99 4.15 22.13
CA ILE A 431 -15.74 3.68 20.97
C ILE A 431 -15.45 2.21 20.71
N GLU A 432 -16.51 1.44 20.54
CA GLU A 432 -16.46 0.07 20.06
C GLU A 432 -17.12 0.00 18.68
N THR A 433 -16.50 -0.70 17.74
CA THR A 433 -16.95 -0.77 16.36
C THR A 433 -17.01 -2.22 15.89
N TRP A 434 -18.15 -2.62 15.33
CA TRP A 434 -18.35 -3.88 14.62
C TRP A 434 -18.52 -3.57 13.12
N LEU A 435 -17.73 -4.25 12.30
CA LEU A 435 -17.78 -4.16 10.83
C LEU A 435 -18.20 -5.52 10.30
N VAL A 436 -19.32 -5.58 9.58
CA VAL A 436 -19.92 -6.83 9.12
C VAL A 436 -19.99 -6.83 7.60
N PRO A 437 -19.28 -7.73 6.89
CA PRO A 437 -19.41 -7.87 5.44
C PRO A 437 -20.74 -8.53 5.11
N ILE A 438 -21.48 -7.96 4.17
CA ILE A 438 -22.79 -8.49 3.76
C ILE A 438 -22.66 -9.27 2.44
N ASP A 439 -22.26 -8.58 1.39
CA ASP A 439 -22.02 -9.13 0.06
C ASP A 439 -21.05 -8.21 -0.72
N GLU A 440 -20.95 -8.35 -2.03
CA GLU A 440 -20.02 -7.58 -2.85
C GLU A 440 -20.31 -6.08 -2.93
N ASP A 441 -21.53 -5.65 -2.59
CA ASP A 441 -21.96 -4.25 -2.67
C ASP A 441 -22.19 -3.62 -1.29
N TYR A 442 -22.46 -4.41 -0.23
CA TYR A 442 -22.90 -3.90 1.06
C TYR A 442 -22.04 -4.37 2.23
N HIS A 443 -21.83 -3.46 3.18
CA HIS A 443 -21.35 -3.80 4.51
C HIS A 443 -22.10 -2.99 5.59
N LEU A 444 -22.07 -3.52 6.81
CA LEU A 444 -22.70 -2.91 7.96
C LEU A 444 -21.65 -2.43 8.95
N ARG A 445 -21.95 -1.33 9.62
CA ARG A 445 -21.17 -0.79 10.74
C ARG A 445 -22.07 -0.53 11.91
N ILE A 446 -21.62 -0.94 13.10
CA ILE A 446 -22.27 -0.63 14.38
C ILE A 446 -21.23 0.00 15.29
N HIS A 447 -21.60 1.06 15.97
CA HIS A 447 -20.74 1.76 16.91
C HIS A 447 -21.45 1.91 18.24
N ARG A 448 -20.79 1.54 19.33
CA ARG A 448 -21.17 1.87 20.70
C ARG A 448 -20.22 2.95 21.20
N ILE A 449 -20.76 4.11 21.56
CA ILE A 449 -19.98 5.27 21.96
C ILE A 449 -20.36 5.63 23.39
N VAL A 450 -19.36 5.76 24.25
CA VAL A 450 -19.52 6.20 25.64
C VAL A 450 -18.75 7.50 25.82
N THR A 451 -19.43 8.56 26.28
CA THR A 451 -18.83 9.90 26.42
C THR A 451 -19.48 10.71 27.55
N ASP A 452 -18.70 11.55 28.21
CA ASP A 452 -19.19 12.54 29.18
C ASP A 452 -19.40 13.93 28.57
N MET A 453 -19.23 14.05 27.24
CA MET A 453 -19.36 15.30 26.49
C MET A 453 -20.43 15.19 25.42
N GLU A 454 -20.93 16.33 24.94
CA GLU A 454 -21.81 16.38 23.78
C GLU A 454 -20.95 16.47 22.52
N LEU A 455 -21.15 15.53 21.57
CA LEU A 455 -20.35 15.42 20.35
C LEU A 455 -21.20 15.61 19.10
N GLN A 456 -20.60 16.18 18.07
CA GLN A 456 -21.05 16.09 16.68
C GLN A 456 -20.40 14.87 16.04
N ALA A 457 -21.18 14.09 15.29
CA ALA A 457 -20.73 12.88 14.63
C ALA A 457 -21.13 12.91 13.15
N TYR A 458 -20.17 12.67 12.27
CA TYR A 458 -20.40 12.38 10.86
C TYR A 458 -19.87 10.97 10.55
N GLU A 459 -20.63 10.21 9.75
CA GLU A 459 -20.17 8.93 9.24
C GLU A 459 -20.38 8.87 7.74
N GLY A 460 -19.29 8.63 6.97
CA GLY A 460 -19.29 8.65 5.52
C GLY A 460 -19.24 7.28 4.87
N ALA A 461 -19.83 7.17 3.67
CA ALA A 461 -19.70 6.04 2.75
C ALA A 461 -18.45 6.18 1.87
N PHE A 462 -18.39 5.45 0.72
CA PHE A 462 -17.31 5.61 -0.25
C PHE A 462 -17.38 6.98 -0.94
N PRO A 463 -16.24 7.56 -1.37
CA PRO A 463 -16.23 8.81 -2.12
C PRO A 463 -16.76 8.60 -3.55
N VAL A 464 -17.48 9.59 -4.09
CA VAL A 464 -17.97 9.62 -5.47
C VAL A 464 -17.22 10.71 -6.23
N TRP A 465 -16.37 10.31 -7.18
CA TRP A 465 -15.47 11.21 -7.92
C TRP A 465 -16.25 12.13 -8.85
N GLY A 466 -15.72 13.33 -9.10
CA GLY A 466 -16.35 14.31 -9.98
C GLY A 466 -17.71 14.80 -9.51
N TRP A 467 -18.21 14.28 -8.37
CA TRP A 467 -19.50 14.73 -7.83
C TRP A 467 -19.41 16.21 -7.41
N HIS A 468 -20.34 17.00 -7.93
CA HIS A 468 -20.37 18.43 -7.66
C HIS A 468 -21.79 18.89 -7.32
N TYR A 469 -21.98 19.44 -6.13
CA TYR A 469 -23.28 19.82 -5.58
C TYR A 469 -24.14 20.76 -6.45
N LYS A 470 -23.52 21.48 -7.40
CA LYS A 470 -24.25 22.35 -8.35
C LYS A 470 -24.87 21.58 -9.50
N PHE A 471 -24.33 20.43 -9.86
CA PHE A 471 -24.73 19.67 -11.04
C PHE A 471 -25.35 18.33 -10.69
N ASN A 472 -24.92 17.73 -9.59
CA ASN A 472 -25.40 16.44 -9.11
C ASN A 472 -26.28 16.64 -7.88
N GLN A 473 -27.48 16.03 -7.88
CA GLN A 473 -28.38 16.08 -6.72
C GLN A 473 -28.30 14.76 -5.95
N PRO A 474 -28.17 14.81 -4.61
CA PRO A 474 -28.23 13.61 -3.81
C PRO A 474 -29.65 13.02 -3.83
N ILE A 475 -29.74 11.70 -3.88
CA ILE A 475 -31.01 10.98 -3.70
C ILE A 475 -31.19 10.76 -2.19
N VAL A 476 -32.15 11.45 -1.60
CA VAL A 476 -32.48 11.33 -0.17
C VAL A 476 -33.85 10.75 0.01
N LYS A 477 -33.96 9.64 0.72
CA LYS A 477 -35.23 8.99 1.05
C LYS A 477 -35.16 8.35 2.44
N ASP A 478 -36.13 8.69 3.30
CA ASP A 478 -36.14 8.28 4.70
C ASP A 478 -34.80 8.62 5.39
N LYS A 479 -34.09 7.67 5.95
CA LYS A 479 -32.79 7.83 6.60
C LYS A 479 -31.63 7.37 5.70
N THR A 480 -31.79 7.52 4.39
CA THR A 480 -30.85 7.08 3.36
C THR A 480 -30.42 8.26 2.49
N ILE A 481 -29.16 8.28 2.12
CA ILE A 481 -28.61 9.16 1.09
C ILE A 481 -27.74 8.38 0.12
N ILE A 482 -27.86 8.69 -1.17
CA ILE A 482 -27.09 8.11 -2.26
C ILE A 482 -26.54 9.26 -3.09
N LEU A 483 -25.26 9.16 -3.45
CA LEU A 483 -24.58 10.00 -4.43
C LEU A 483 -24.23 9.15 -5.65
N GLU A 484 -24.34 9.76 -6.82
CA GLU A 484 -23.99 9.14 -8.09
C GLU A 484 -23.32 10.15 -9.01
N ASN A 485 -22.30 9.71 -9.73
CA ASN A 485 -21.68 10.42 -10.84
C ASN A 485 -20.94 9.46 -11.76
N ASP A 486 -21.17 9.55 -13.07
CA ASP A 486 -20.44 8.80 -14.13
C ASP A 486 -20.23 7.30 -13.84
N GLY A 487 -21.27 6.63 -13.38
CA GLY A 487 -21.22 5.19 -13.09
C GLY A 487 -20.61 4.84 -11.73
N VAL A 488 -20.22 5.82 -10.93
CA VAL A 488 -19.81 5.63 -9.54
C VAL A 488 -20.98 5.97 -8.62
N CYS A 489 -21.42 5.00 -7.84
CA CYS A 489 -22.56 5.16 -6.92
C CYS A 489 -22.16 4.75 -5.51
N SER A 490 -22.48 5.57 -4.52
CA SER A 490 -22.24 5.26 -3.10
C SER A 490 -23.36 5.79 -2.22
N GLY A 491 -23.72 5.04 -1.18
CA GLY A 491 -24.82 5.40 -0.30
C GLY A 491 -24.64 4.91 1.13
N ILE A 492 -25.39 5.54 2.03
CA ILE A 492 -25.43 5.18 3.45
C ILE A 492 -26.85 5.32 3.99
N ARG A 493 -27.28 4.34 4.80
CA ARG A 493 -28.55 4.34 5.50
C ARG A 493 -28.35 4.23 7.00
N ASP A 494 -29.03 5.10 7.76
CA ASP A 494 -29.08 5.00 9.23
C ASP A 494 -30.07 3.92 9.67
N ILE A 495 -29.57 2.91 10.37
CA ILE A 495 -30.36 1.75 10.82
C ILE A 495 -31.23 2.11 12.01
N PHE A 496 -30.71 2.89 12.96
CA PHE A 496 -31.40 3.26 14.19
C PHE A 496 -32.26 4.54 14.06
N LYS A 497 -32.25 5.18 12.90
CA LYS A 497 -33.06 6.35 12.53
C LYS A 497 -32.85 7.59 13.42
N ASN A 498 -31.69 7.70 14.03
CA ASN A 498 -31.34 8.79 14.97
C ASN A 498 -30.44 9.88 14.35
N ARG A 499 -30.06 9.74 13.06
CA ARG A 499 -29.19 10.67 12.32
C ARG A 499 -29.89 11.27 11.10
N ILE A 500 -29.27 12.31 10.53
CA ILE A 500 -29.76 13.04 9.36
C ILE A 500 -28.83 12.73 8.17
N PRO A 501 -29.37 12.29 7.02
CA PRO A 501 -28.62 12.13 5.79
C PRO A 501 -28.15 13.49 5.24
N VAL A 502 -26.87 13.62 4.93
CA VAL A 502 -26.25 14.83 4.37
C VAL A 502 -25.21 14.48 3.31
N ALA A 503 -25.14 15.26 2.23
CA ALA A 503 -24.06 15.17 1.26
C ALA A 503 -22.92 16.11 1.66
N ILE A 504 -21.72 15.58 1.83
CA ILE A 504 -20.54 16.40 2.13
C ILE A 504 -19.70 16.52 0.86
N LYS A 505 -19.53 17.77 0.42
CA LYS A 505 -18.59 18.09 -0.66
C LYS A 505 -17.17 18.04 -0.10
N GLN A 506 -16.28 17.36 -0.84
CA GLN A 506 -14.85 17.35 -0.54
C GLN A 506 -14.08 18.24 -1.52
N ASN A 507 -13.05 18.88 -1.04
CA ASN A 507 -12.23 19.79 -1.83
C ASN A 507 -11.46 19.06 -2.95
N PRO A 508 -11.05 19.76 -4.03
CA PRO A 508 -10.14 19.20 -5.04
C PRO A 508 -8.82 18.68 -4.43
N ASN A 509 -8.18 17.75 -5.11
CA ASN A 509 -6.93 17.09 -4.70
C ASN A 509 -7.02 16.33 -3.37
N THR A 510 -8.20 15.86 -3.01
CA THR A 510 -8.41 15.03 -1.80
C THR A 510 -8.53 13.54 -2.15
N ASN A 511 -9.27 13.15 -3.19
CA ASN A 511 -9.29 11.75 -3.59
C ASN A 511 -7.96 11.33 -4.21
N ILE A 512 -7.50 10.10 -3.93
CA ILE A 512 -6.20 9.60 -4.42
C ILE A 512 -6.20 9.24 -5.90
N TYR A 513 -7.39 9.00 -6.51
CA TYR A 513 -7.53 8.66 -7.93
C TYR A 513 -7.91 9.84 -8.81
N ASP A 514 -8.68 10.79 -8.28
CA ASP A 514 -9.22 11.91 -9.03
C ASP A 514 -8.88 13.25 -8.37
N CYS A 515 -8.41 14.22 -9.17
CA CYS A 515 -8.00 15.54 -8.68
C CYS A 515 -9.15 16.54 -8.51
N GLU A 516 -10.34 16.22 -9.01
CA GLU A 516 -11.49 17.10 -8.95
C GLU A 516 -12.20 17.08 -7.59
N THR A 517 -13.28 17.82 -7.47
CA THR A 517 -14.16 17.74 -6.29
C THR A 517 -14.81 16.37 -6.24
N ASN A 518 -15.05 15.86 -5.06
CA ASN A 518 -15.82 14.64 -4.87
C ASN A 518 -16.86 14.82 -3.77
N GLY A 519 -17.83 13.94 -3.73
CA GLY A 519 -18.89 13.92 -2.74
C GLY A 519 -18.83 12.68 -1.85
N VAL A 520 -19.19 12.83 -0.59
CA VAL A 520 -19.37 11.71 0.33
C VAL A 520 -20.79 11.71 0.89
N ALA A 521 -21.51 10.62 0.70
CA ALA A 521 -22.79 10.39 1.35
C ALA A 521 -22.56 10.14 2.84
N CYS A 522 -23.13 10.98 3.72
CA CYS A 522 -22.88 10.97 5.15
C CYS A 522 -24.17 10.92 5.98
N LEU A 523 -24.03 10.46 7.22
CA LEU A 523 -25.01 10.57 8.29
C LEU A 523 -24.48 11.51 9.37
N TYR A 524 -25.22 12.56 9.66
CA TYR A 524 -24.92 13.51 10.73
C TYR A 524 -25.79 13.27 11.96
N GLY A 525 -25.22 13.34 13.15
CA GLY A 525 -25.95 13.25 14.40
C GLY A 525 -25.24 13.95 15.55
N VAL A 526 -25.99 14.23 16.60
CA VAL A 526 -25.45 14.69 17.90
C VAL A 526 -25.46 13.51 18.87
N ILE A 527 -24.36 13.29 19.52
CA ILE A 527 -24.17 12.27 20.56
C ILE A 527 -24.24 13.00 21.91
N ASN A 528 -25.22 12.62 22.72
CA ASN A 528 -25.36 13.16 24.08
C ASN A 528 -24.46 12.40 25.06
N LYS A 529 -24.26 12.97 26.25
CA LYS A 529 -23.56 12.30 27.37
C LYS A 529 -24.19 10.95 27.70
N GLY A 530 -23.35 9.98 28.00
CA GLY A 530 -23.73 8.60 28.26
C GLY A 530 -23.40 7.66 27.10
N GLN A 531 -24.18 6.61 26.92
CA GLN A 531 -24.00 5.62 25.90
C GLN A 531 -24.93 5.86 24.71
N THR A 532 -24.38 5.82 23.50
CA THR A 532 -25.13 5.93 22.24
C THR A 532 -24.75 4.79 21.31
N LEU A 533 -25.76 4.25 20.61
CA LEU A 533 -25.59 3.28 19.53
C LEU A 533 -25.84 3.97 18.19
N LEU A 534 -24.91 3.79 17.25
CA LEU A 534 -25.05 4.17 15.85
C LEU A 534 -24.97 2.92 14.96
N GLY A 535 -25.74 2.87 13.89
CA GLY A 535 -25.68 1.77 12.95
C GLY A 535 -25.90 2.23 11.52
N SER A 536 -25.05 1.78 10.59
CA SER A 536 -25.03 2.19 9.20
C SER A 536 -24.96 1.01 8.25
N LEU A 537 -25.85 0.98 7.25
CA LEU A 537 -25.67 0.13 6.07
C LEU A 537 -25.01 0.99 4.98
N VAL A 538 -23.85 0.55 4.49
CA VAL A 538 -23.06 1.24 3.47
C VAL A 538 -23.10 0.45 2.16
N TYR A 539 -23.17 1.17 1.05
CA TYR A 539 -23.21 0.66 -0.30
C TYR A 539 -22.15 1.31 -1.19
N GLY A 540 -21.58 0.54 -2.12
CA GLY A 540 -20.69 1.04 -3.15
C GLY A 540 -20.78 0.24 -4.45
N ASP A 541 -20.93 0.93 -5.60
CA ASP A 541 -20.99 0.34 -6.92
C ASP A 541 -20.23 1.19 -7.95
N LEU A 542 -19.49 0.56 -8.84
CA LEU A 542 -18.67 1.21 -9.88
C LEU A 542 -19.26 1.03 -11.30
N GLN A 543 -20.52 0.64 -11.40
CA GLN A 543 -21.24 0.44 -12.66
C GLN A 543 -22.56 1.23 -12.73
N GLY A 544 -22.77 2.17 -11.80
CA GLY A 544 -23.91 3.08 -11.79
C GLY A 544 -25.25 2.44 -11.41
N ASN A 545 -25.25 1.29 -10.76
CA ASN A 545 -26.48 0.68 -10.30
C ASN A 545 -26.98 1.41 -9.05
N CYS A 546 -28.17 1.99 -9.11
CA CYS A 546 -28.81 2.57 -7.92
C CYS A 546 -29.16 1.47 -6.91
N PRO A 547 -28.71 1.58 -5.67
CA PRO A 547 -28.89 0.52 -4.68
C PRO A 547 -30.33 0.43 -4.16
N ASN A 548 -30.76 -0.79 -3.89
CA ASN A 548 -31.92 -0.99 -3.02
C ASN A 548 -31.48 -0.94 -1.55
N MET A 549 -31.39 0.25 -0.98
CA MET A 549 -31.01 0.44 0.41
C MET A 549 -32.09 0.01 1.42
N MET A 550 -33.30 -0.30 0.96
CA MET A 550 -34.43 -0.73 1.81
C MET A 550 -34.42 -2.24 2.13
N ILE A 551 -33.24 -2.87 2.08
CA ILE A 551 -33.08 -4.27 2.46
C ILE A 551 -33.50 -4.44 3.93
N PRO A 552 -34.36 -5.41 4.25
CA PRO A 552 -34.75 -5.72 5.61
C PRO A 552 -33.52 -6.06 6.47
N LEU A 553 -33.37 -5.37 7.58
CA LEU A 553 -32.31 -5.58 8.55
C LEU A 553 -32.92 -5.45 9.93
N LYS A 554 -32.67 -6.44 10.79
CA LYS A 554 -33.08 -6.44 12.18
C LYS A 554 -31.85 -6.60 13.07
N PHE A 555 -31.75 -5.77 14.10
CA PHE A 555 -30.71 -5.87 15.10
C PHE A 555 -31.37 -5.79 16.49
N GLU A 556 -31.33 -6.88 17.20
CA GLU A 556 -31.91 -7.00 18.54
C GLU A 556 -31.04 -7.92 19.42
N HIS A 557 -30.75 -7.52 20.64
CA HIS A 557 -30.04 -8.32 21.63
C HIS A 557 -28.75 -8.98 21.06
N GLN A 558 -27.89 -8.20 20.43
CA GLN A 558 -26.63 -8.67 19.81
C GLN A 558 -26.79 -9.52 18.53
N LEU A 559 -28.02 -9.87 18.18
CA LEU A 559 -28.31 -10.64 16.98
C LEU A 559 -28.62 -9.72 15.81
N LEU A 560 -27.81 -9.81 14.77
CA LEU A 560 -28.03 -9.20 13.47
C LEU A 560 -28.70 -10.22 12.54
N GLU A 561 -29.89 -9.90 12.07
CA GLU A 561 -30.57 -10.63 11.00
C GLU A 561 -30.60 -9.79 9.72
N PHE A 562 -30.02 -10.33 8.67
CA PHE A 562 -29.93 -9.67 7.38
C PHE A 562 -30.03 -10.67 6.23
N LYS A 563 -30.98 -10.47 5.30
CA LYS A 563 -31.32 -11.49 4.30
C LYS A 563 -31.53 -12.84 5.01
N ASN A 564 -30.79 -13.88 4.64
CA ASN A 564 -30.87 -15.21 5.25
C ASN A 564 -29.75 -15.48 6.27
N LYS A 565 -28.97 -14.43 6.64
CA LYS A 565 -27.88 -14.56 7.60
C LYS A 565 -28.30 -14.10 8.99
N LYS A 566 -27.83 -14.84 9.99
CA LYS A 566 -27.92 -14.48 11.41
C LYS A 566 -26.51 -14.45 11.98
N ILE A 567 -26.11 -13.30 12.48
CA ILE A 567 -24.76 -13.06 13.03
C ILE A 567 -24.92 -12.58 14.47
N TYR A 568 -24.29 -13.31 15.38
CA TYR A 568 -24.24 -12.94 16.79
C TYR A 568 -22.93 -12.19 17.06
N LEU A 569 -23.01 -10.98 17.63
CA LEU A 569 -21.87 -10.14 17.94
C LEU A 569 -21.43 -10.36 19.39
N GLU A 570 -20.43 -11.21 19.60
CA GLU A 570 -20.06 -11.71 20.94
C GLU A 570 -19.51 -10.61 21.87
N GLU A 571 -18.81 -9.61 21.35
CA GLU A 571 -18.25 -8.52 22.14
C GLU A 571 -19.26 -7.40 22.46
N PHE A 572 -20.50 -7.50 22.01
CA PHE A 572 -21.51 -6.45 22.15
C PHE A 572 -22.07 -6.26 23.58
#